data_59558ce75ac4d525d33fc6ab06fbe736
#
_entry.id   59558ce75ac4d525d33fc6ab06fbe736
#
_cell.length_a   1.000
_cell.length_b   1.000
_cell.length_c   1.000
_cell.angle_alpha   90.00
_cell.angle_beta   90.00
_cell.angle_gamma   90.00
#
_symmetry.space_group_name_H-M   'P 1'
#
loop_
_entity.id
_entity.type
_entity.pdbx_description
1 polymer ?
#
loop_
_entity_poly.entity_id
_entity_poly.type
_entity_poly.pdbx_seq_one_letter_code
_entity_poly.pdbx_strand_id
1 'polypeptide(L)'
;KGRVRRLPKGHKIPHMGWNQVKFKNSNRVLSQPVTNRHPVLDGLKSGSFFYFVHSYYADPEERSLVKGTTTYGLEFCSAVEWDNVTAVQFHPEKSGRNGLKVYENFVKQVTVV
;
A
#
# COMPACT_ATOMS: atom_id res chain seq x y z
N LYS A 1 12.19 -7.61 6.97
CA LYS A 1 12.57 -8.97 6.61
C LYS A 1 11.40 -9.70 5.99
N GLY A 2 11.66 -10.52 5.00
CA GLY A 2 10.59 -11.22 4.31
C GLY A 2 11.10 -11.81 3.03
N ARG A 3 10.16 -12.11 2.14
CA ARG A 3 10.47 -12.72 0.86
C ARG A 3 9.81 -11.95 -0.26
N VAL A 4 10.35 -12.11 -1.45
CA VAL A 4 9.70 -11.65 -2.68
C VAL A 4 9.28 -12.90 -3.42
N ARG A 5 7.99 -12.99 -3.75
CA ARG A 5 7.43 -14.18 -4.37
C ARG A 5 6.85 -13.83 -5.71
N ARG A 6 6.83 -14.83 -6.61
CA ARG A 6 6.20 -14.68 -7.91
C ARG A 6 4.70 -14.93 -7.77
N LEU A 7 3.91 -14.19 -8.54
CA LEU A 7 2.47 -14.42 -8.57
C LEU A 7 2.16 -15.84 -9.02
N PRO A 8 1.04 -16.43 -8.54
CA PRO A 8 0.77 -17.84 -8.78
C PRO A 8 0.44 -18.13 -10.25
N LYS A 9 0.74 -19.36 -10.67
CA LYS A 9 0.37 -19.84 -11.98
C LYS A 9 -1.15 -19.88 -12.13
N GLY A 10 -1.62 -19.83 -13.35
CA GLY A 10 -3.06 -19.88 -13.63
C GLY A 10 -3.69 -18.52 -13.79
N HIS A 11 -2.95 -17.47 -13.52
CA HIS A 11 -3.39 -16.10 -13.74
C HIS A 11 -2.45 -15.41 -14.69
N LYS A 12 -2.97 -14.42 -15.39
CA LYS A 12 -2.14 -13.67 -16.33
C LYS A 12 -1.04 -12.94 -15.58
N ILE A 13 0.19 -13.13 -15.98
CA ILE A 13 1.36 -12.49 -15.42
C ILE A 13 2.02 -11.68 -16.52
N PRO A 14 2.27 -10.38 -16.28
CA PRO A 14 2.10 -9.66 -15.02
C PRO A 14 0.65 -9.35 -14.69
N HIS A 15 0.37 -9.14 -13.41
CA HIS A 15 -0.87 -8.53 -12.95
C HIS A 15 -0.87 -7.10 -13.46
N MET A 16 -1.76 -6.79 -14.36
CA MET A 16 -1.76 -5.51 -15.04
C MET A 16 -3.17 -4.97 -15.09
N GLY A 17 -3.35 -3.75 -14.63
CA GLY A 17 -4.63 -3.09 -14.65
C GLY A 17 -5.04 -2.57 -13.28
N TRP A 18 -6.29 -2.14 -13.20
CA TRP A 18 -6.85 -1.58 -11.97
C TRP A 18 -7.29 -2.70 -11.05
N ASN A 19 -6.95 -2.58 -9.79
CA ASN A 19 -7.40 -3.51 -8.77
C ASN A 19 -7.55 -2.78 -7.45
N GLN A 20 -8.28 -3.39 -6.56
CA GLN A 20 -8.62 -2.76 -5.28
C GLN A 20 -7.55 -3.03 -4.25
N VAL A 21 -7.33 -2.05 -3.40
CA VAL A 21 -6.46 -2.19 -2.24
C VAL A 21 -7.33 -2.08 -1.00
N LYS A 22 -7.29 -3.11 -0.18
CA LYS A 22 -7.94 -3.08 1.12
C LYS A 22 -6.93 -2.55 2.11
N PHE A 23 -7.18 -1.38 2.63
CA PHE A 23 -6.29 -0.78 3.62
C PHE A 23 -6.69 -1.25 5.00
N LYS A 24 -5.70 -1.64 5.77
CA LYS A 24 -5.94 -1.87 7.18
C LYS A 24 -6.41 -0.55 7.71
N ASN A 25 -7.61 -0.61 8.21
CA ASN A 25 -8.21 0.55 8.74
C ASN A 25 -7.23 1.18 9.71
N SER A 26 -6.90 2.36 9.41
CA SER A 26 -6.21 3.17 10.34
C SER A 26 -7.17 3.48 11.48
N ASN A 27 -7.61 2.50 12.16
CA ASN A 27 -8.04 2.71 13.51
C ASN A 27 -6.82 3.16 14.25
N ARG A 28 -6.34 4.23 13.79
CA ARG A 28 -5.35 4.93 14.52
C ARG A 28 -5.94 5.16 15.80
N VAL A 29 -5.60 4.26 16.60
CA VAL A 29 -5.98 4.33 17.96
C VAL A 29 -5.46 5.64 18.45
N LEU A 30 -6.34 6.40 18.98
CA LEU A 30 -5.99 7.65 19.58
C LEU A 30 -4.90 7.52 20.63
N SER A 31 -4.71 6.30 21.10
CA SER A 31 -3.69 6.02 22.09
C SER A 31 -2.29 5.91 21.52
N GLN A 32 -2.14 5.93 20.22
CA GLN A 32 -0.81 5.89 19.65
C GLN A 32 -0.08 7.19 19.92
N PRO A 33 1.23 7.11 20.13
CA PRO A 33 2.00 8.31 20.36
C PRO A 33 1.80 9.28 19.22
N VAL A 34 1.62 10.51 19.56
CA VAL A 34 1.52 11.54 18.55
C VAL A 34 2.86 11.66 17.87
N THR A 35 2.86 11.40 16.59
CA THR A 35 4.04 11.64 15.77
C THR A 35 3.73 12.87 14.95
N ASN A 36 4.74 13.65 14.65
CA ASN A 36 4.57 14.79 13.77
C ASN A 36 4.45 14.37 12.31
N ARG A 37 4.34 13.07 12.10
CA ARG A 37 4.34 12.53 10.77
C ARG A 37 2.93 12.26 10.28
N HIS A 38 2.69 12.69 9.05
CA HIS A 38 1.43 12.41 8.39
C HIS A 38 1.60 11.11 7.60
N PRO A 39 0.88 10.05 7.94
CA PRO A 39 1.04 8.79 7.24
C PRO A 39 0.68 8.91 5.78
N VAL A 40 1.51 8.34 4.95
CA VAL A 40 1.34 8.46 3.50
C VAL A 40 0.03 7.81 3.02
N LEU A 41 -0.39 6.76 3.70
CA LEU A 41 -1.61 6.05 3.30
C LEU A 41 -2.85 6.52 4.05
N ASP A 42 -2.73 7.58 4.81
CA ASP A 42 -3.86 8.09 5.59
C ASP A 42 -4.96 8.64 4.69
N GLY A 43 -6.21 8.41 5.09
CA GLY A 43 -7.35 8.93 4.36
C GLY A 43 -7.67 8.21 3.07
N LEU A 44 -6.94 7.17 2.73
CA LEU A 44 -7.27 6.36 1.57
C LEU A 44 -8.38 5.39 1.94
N LYS A 45 -9.42 5.38 1.13
CA LYS A 45 -10.56 4.54 1.42
C LYS A 45 -10.27 3.10 1.04
N SER A 46 -10.53 2.18 1.97
CA SER A 46 -10.36 0.76 1.69
C SER A 46 -11.26 0.34 0.54
N GLY A 47 -10.71 -0.44 -0.37
CA GLY A 47 -11.43 -0.87 -1.56
C GLY A 47 -11.21 0.05 -2.75
N SER A 48 -10.45 1.13 -2.58
CA SER A 48 -10.13 2.03 -3.69
C SER A 48 -9.29 1.33 -4.74
N PHE A 49 -9.46 1.76 -5.99
CA PHE A 49 -8.74 1.18 -7.11
C PHE A 49 -7.43 1.90 -7.36
N PHE A 50 -6.41 1.11 -7.63
CA PHE A 50 -5.08 1.59 -8.00
C PHE A 50 -4.60 0.79 -9.18
N TYR A 51 -3.65 1.33 -9.94
CA TYR A 51 -3.13 0.64 -11.11
C TYR A 51 -1.92 -0.22 -10.75
N PHE A 52 -1.93 -1.45 -11.23
CA PHE A 52 -0.88 -2.43 -10.97
C PHE A 52 -0.22 -2.88 -12.26
N VAL A 53 1.08 -3.11 -12.23
CA VAL A 53 1.79 -3.85 -13.26
C VAL A 53 3.00 -4.48 -12.59
N HIS A 54 2.90 -5.77 -12.28
CA HIS A 54 3.97 -6.48 -11.57
C HIS A 54 3.82 -7.99 -11.71
N SER A 55 4.91 -8.69 -11.51
CA SER A 55 4.92 -10.16 -11.54
C SER A 55 5.29 -10.77 -10.21
N TYR A 56 5.85 -9.97 -9.31
CA TYR A 56 6.29 -10.41 -7.99
C TYR A 56 5.65 -9.55 -6.92
N TYR A 57 5.55 -10.10 -5.73
CA TYR A 57 4.99 -9.34 -4.61
C TYR A 57 5.83 -9.59 -3.36
N ALA A 58 5.79 -8.61 -2.45
CA ALA A 58 6.50 -8.71 -1.19
C ALA A 58 5.67 -9.51 -0.19
N ASP A 59 6.34 -10.35 0.57
CA ASP A 59 5.71 -11.15 1.60
C ASP A 59 6.44 -10.89 2.92
N PRO A 60 6.09 -9.81 3.63
CA PRO A 60 6.79 -9.46 4.86
C PRO A 60 6.57 -10.48 5.96
N GLU A 61 7.62 -10.75 6.70
CA GLU A 61 7.54 -11.64 7.84
C GLU A 61 6.71 -11.02 8.96
N GLU A 62 6.93 -9.75 9.19
CA GLU A 62 6.19 -9.03 10.23
C GLU A 62 4.91 -8.48 9.64
N ARG A 63 3.79 -9.13 9.95
CA ARG A 63 2.51 -8.79 9.35
C ARG A 63 1.96 -7.44 9.79
N SER A 64 2.44 -6.91 10.91
CA SER A 64 1.99 -5.60 11.37
C SER A 64 2.43 -4.48 10.42
N LEU A 65 3.42 -4.73 9.56
CA LEU A 65 3.84 -3.75 8.57
C LEU A 65 2.90 -3.65 7.39
N VAL A 66 2.07 -4.68 7.19
CA VAL A 66 1.17 -4.73 6.04
C VAL A 66 0.02 -3.76 6.27
N LYS A 67 -0.09 -2.75 5.43
CA LYS A 67 -1.14 -1.73 5.53
C LYS A 67 -2.16 -1.84 4.42
N GLY A 68 -1.84 -2.55 3.36
CA GLY A 68 -2.77 -2.76 2.27
C GLY A 68 -2.60 -4.14 1.67
N THR A 69 -3.71 -4.74 1.26
CA THR A 69 -3.70 -6.04 0.60
C THR A 69 -4.54 -5.97 -0.67
N THR A 70 -4.20 -6.80 -1.62
CA THR A 70 -4.89 -6.88 -2.90
C THR A 70 -5.01 -8.34 -3.27
N THR A 71 -6.10 -8.68 -3.96
CA THR A 71 -6.35 -10.05 -4.39
C THR A 71 -6.11 -10.20 -5.89
N TYR A 72 -5.24 -11.12 -6.25
CA TYR A 72 -5.01 -11.50 -7.64
C TYR A 72 -4.51 -12.94 -7.63
N GLY A 73 -5.44 -13.88 -7.65
CA GLY A 73 -5.13 -15.30 -7.49
C GLY A 73 -4.92 -15.67 -6.02
N LEU A 74 -4.38 -14.77 -5.26
CA LEU A 74 -4.21 -14.89 -3.81
C LEU A 74 -4.27 -13.47 -3.25
N GLU A 75 -4.42 -13.39 -1.95
CA GLU A 75 -4.33 -12.08 -1.30
C GLU A 75 -2.87 -11.81 -0.97
N PHE A 76 -2.35 -10.70 -1.48
CA PHE A 76 -0.95 -10.36 -1.26
C PHE A 76 -0.83 -8.96 -0.68
N CYS A 77 0.32 -8.71 -0.05
CA CYS A 77 0.64 -7.41 0.49
C CYS A 77 0.89 -6.43 -0.65
N SER A 78 0.12 -5.35 -0.69
CA SER A 78 0.29 -4.33 -1.73
C SER A 78 0.75 -3.00 -1.18
N ALA A 79 0.82 -2.85 0.14
CA ALA A 79 1.34 -1.64 0.77
C ALA A 79 1.87 -1.96 2.14
N VAL A 80 3.02 -1.40 2.46
CA VAL A 80 3.60 -1.48 3.80
C VAL A 80 3.94 -0.09 4.28
N GLU A 81 3.89 0.07 5.58
CA GLU A 81 4.28 1.33 6.20
C GLU A 81 5.04 1.00 7.46
N TRP A 82 6.23 1.57 7.58
CA TRP A 82 7.09 1.29 8.70
C TRP A 82 7.93 2.53 8.97
N ASP A 83 7.72 3.12 10.14
CA ASP A 83 8.44 4.32 10.53
C ASP A 83 8.25 5.42 9.48
N ASN A 84 9.31 5.89 8.85
CA ASN A 84 9.21 6.90 7.80
C ASN A 84 9.29 6.31 6.39
N VAL A 85 9.10 5.00 6.29
CA VAL A 85 9.16 4.31 5.00
C VAL A 85 7.77 3.83 4.62
N THR A 86 7.35 4.16 3.41
CA THR A 86 6.14 3.64 2.81
C THR A 86 6.51 3.02 1.47
N ALA A 87 6.05 1.81 1.26
CA ALA A 87 6.29 1.13 -0.01
C ALA A 87 4.98 0.55 -0.51
N VAL A 88 4.73 0.71 -1.79
CA VAL A 88 3.50 0.24 -2.41
C VAL A 88 3.82 -0.55 -3.67
N GLN A 89 2.99 -1.54 -3.95
CA GLN A 89 3.11 -2.37 -5.14
C GLN A 89 2.50 -1.67 -6.35
N PHE A 90 1.46 -0.90 -6.11
CA PHE A 90 0.78 -0.20 -7.19
C PHE A 90 1.57 1.04 -7.62
N HIS A 91 1.15 1.61 -8.74
CA HIS A 91 1.79 2.80 -9.31
C HIS A 91 0.92 4.03 -9.02
N PRO A 92 1.25 4.81 -7.99
CA PRO A 92 0.45 6.00 -7.68
C PRO A 92 0.36 6.96 -8.86
N GLU A 93 1.44 7.09 -9.61
CA GLU A 93 1.48 8.00 -10.75
C GLU A 93 0.49 7.61 -11.86
N LYS A 94 0.00 6.39 -11.84
CA LYS A 94 -0.97 5.89 -12.81
C LYS A 94 -2.33 5.62 -12.20
N SER A 95 -2.54 6.02 -10.96
CA SER A 95 -3.72 5.65 -10.21
C SER A 95 -4.73 6.80 -10.03
N GLY A 96 -4.64 7.81 -10.86
CA GLY A 96 -5.62 8.90 -10.85
C GLY A 96 -5.67 9.64 -9.52
N ARG A 97 -6.88 9.94 -9.07
CA ARG A 97 -7.09 10.68 -7.83
C ARG A 97 -6.54 9.96 -6.61
N ASN A 98 -6.69 8.65 -6.59
CA ASN A 98 -6.19 7.86 -5.45
C ASN A 98 -4.68 7.95 -5.37
N GLY A 99 -4.01 7.90 -6.52
CA GLY A 99 -2.58 8.08 -6.55
C GLY A 99 -2.15 9.47 -6.14
N LEU A 100 -2.89 10.48 -6.59
CA LEU A 100 -2.62 11.86 -6.21
C LEU A 100 -2.70 12.03 -4.69
N LYS A 101 -3.68 11.38 -4.07
CA LYS A 101 -3.83 11.45 -2.62
C LYS A 101 -2.60 10.91 -1.89
N VAL A 102 -2.03 9.83 -2.43
CA VAL A 102 -0.80 9.26 -1.87
C VAL A 102 0.32 10.29 -1.90
N TYR A 103 0.50 10.95 -3.03
CA TYR A 103 1.54 11.97 -3.17
C TYR A 103 1.28 13.16 -2.26
N GLU A 104 0.04 13.60 -2.16
CA GLU A 104 -0.31 14.71 -1.27
C GLU A 104 0.06 14.39 0.16
N ASN A 105 -0.25 13.17 0.59
CA ASN A 105 0.07 12.74 1.93
C ASN A 105 1.57 12.70 2.16
N PHE A 106 2.32 12.25 1.14
CA PHE A 106 3.77 12.20 1.24
C PHE A 106 4.36 13.60 1.40
N VAL A 107 3.86 14.55 0.62
CA VAL A 107 4.34 15.94 0.72
C VAL A 107 4.05 16.49 2.12
N LYS A 108 2.88 16.21 2.66
CA LYS A 108 2.56 16.64 4.02
C LYS A 108 3.50 16.01 5.03
N GLN A 109 3.86 14.75 4.83
CA GLN A 109 4.77 14.07 5.74
C GLN A 109 6.14 14.73 5.78
N VAL A 110 6.67 15.11 4.63
CA VAL A 110 8.02 15.67 4.57
C VAL A 110 8.07 17.14 4.89
N THR A 111 6.93 17.82 4.85
CA THR A 111 6.90 19.27 5.14
C THR A 111 6.49 19.58 6.57
N VAL A 112 6.06 18.59 7.32
CA VAL A 112 5.75 18.76 8.73
C VAL A 112 7.05 18.88 9.49
N VAL A 113 7.20 19.96 10.21
CA VAL A 113 8.42 20.20 10.95
C VAL A 113 8.11 20.22 12.43
#